data_85cd753d4d4f36883469dffe11be5242
#
_entry.id   85cd753d4d4f36883469dffe11be5242
#
_cell.length_a   1.000
_cell.length_b   1.000
_cell.length_c   1.000
_cell.angle_alpha   90.00
_cell.angle_beta   90.00
_cell.angle_gamma   90.00
#
_symmetry.space_group_name_H-M   'P 1'
#
loop_
_entity.id
_entity.type
_entity.pdbx_description
1 polymer ?
#
loop_
_entity_poly.entity_id
_entity_poly.type
_entity_poly.pdbx_seq_one_letter_code
_entity_poly.pdbx_strand_id
1 'polypeptide(L)'
;MSIPQPAQSMPGIDKSTLDGLRQRLVEAKDFHLARIAAAEDGGDDLAVAVAHRSEAALEEVEAALAAIEAGTYGVCTACKQPVSIERLEAIPHTQMCARCATNRSGG
;
A
#
# COMPACT_ATOMS: atom_id res chain seq x y z
N MET A 1 29.19 10.07 16.09
CA MET A 1 27.84 9.66 16.34
C MET A 1 27.05 9.50 15.06
N SER A 2 26.39 8.41 14.89
CA SER A 2 25.69 8.18 13.66
C SER A 2 24.30 8.83 13.70
N ILE A 3 23.89 9.26 12.53
CA ILE A 3 22.59 9.89 12.36
C ILE A 3 21.66 8.88 11.77
N PRO A 4 20.51 8.65 12.36
CA PRO A 4 19.54 7.75 11.76
C PRO A 4 19.12 8.22 10.39
N GLN A 5 18.81 7.27 9.52
CA GLN A 5 18.36 7.57 8.18
C GLN A 5 16.93 7.05 8.01
N PRO A 6 15.98 7.68 8.64
CA PRO A 6 14.62 7.11 8.71
C PRO A 6 13.99 6.91 7.34
N ALA A 7 14.24 7.80 6.42
CA ALA A 7 13.61 7.69 5.10
C ALA A 7 14.19 6.56 4.27
N GLN A 8 15.33 6.03 4.66
CA GLN A 8 16.02 5.02 3.88
C GLN A 8 16.10 3.69 4.58
N SER A 9 15.63 3.64 5.82
CA SER A 9 15.83 2.48 6.67
C SER A 9 14.51 2.10 7.29
N MET A 10 13.80 1.25 6.59
CA MET A 10 12.57 0.70 7.14
C MET A 10 12.91 -0.55 7.92
N PRO A 11 12.26 -0.79 9.06
CA PRO A 11 12.54 -2.01 9.82
C PRO A 11 12.30 -3.25 8.97
N GLY A 12 13.32 -4.07 8.82
CA GLY A 12 13.19 -5.33 8.12
C GLY A 12 13.12 -5.24 6.61
N ILE A 13 13.28 -4.06 6.03
CA ILE A 13 13.20 -3.89 4.58
C ILE A 13 14.47 -3.23 4.09
N ASP A 14 15.21 -3.91 3.20
CA ASP A 14 16.38 -3.28 2.62
C ASP A 14 15.95 -2.36 1.47
N LYS A 15 16.90 -1.54 1.03
CA LYS A 15 16.60 -0.53 0.02
C LYS A 15 16.13 -1.16 -1.30
N SER A 16 16.75 -2.25 -1.69
CA SER A 16 16.40 -2.91 -2.95
C SER A 16 14.97 -3.43 -2.90
N THR A 17 14.60 -4.07 -1.81
CA THR A 17 13.24 -4.58 -1.64
C THR A 17 12.25 -3.43 -1.61
N LEU A 18 12.58 -2.36 -0.89
CA LEU A 18 11.70 -1.20 -0.79
C LEU A 18 11.48 -0.55 -2.16
N ASP A 19 12.55 -0.43 -2.95
CA ASP A 19 12.44 0.13 -4.29
C ASP A 19 11.51 -0.70 -5.16
N GLY A 20 11.61 -2.03 -5.07
CA GLY A 20 10.72 -2.92 -5.82
C GLY A 20 9.28 -2.79 -5.40
N LEU A 21 9.03 -2.70 -4.10
CA LEU A 21 7.67 -2.51 -3.60
C LEU A 21 7.10 -1.17 -4.02
N ARG A 22 7.92 -0.13 -3.97
CA ARG A 22 7.50 1.19 -4.42
C ARG A 22 7.11 1.18 -5.89
N GLN A 23 7.90 0.50 -6.71
CA GLN A 23 7.60 0.40 -8.13
C GLN A 23 6.27 -0.29 -8.36
N ARG A 24 6.00 -1.37 -7.63
CA ARG A 24 4.72 -2.07 -7.73
C ARG A 24 3.56 -1.18 -7.31
N LEU A 25 3.76 -0.34 -6.30
CA LEU A 25 2.73 0.59 -5.85
C LEU A 25 2.46 1.66 -6.90
N VAL A 26 3.50 2.18 -7.54
CA VAL A 26 3.32 3.16 -8.60
C VAL A 26 2.54 2.55 -9.75
N GLU A 27 2.87 1.32 -10.14
CA GLU A 27 2.17 0.64 -11.22
C GLU A 27 0.71 0.38 -10.84
N ALA A 28 0.45 0.01 -9.59
CA ALA A 28 -0.92 -0.19 -9.12
C ALA A 28 -1.71 1.12 -9.15
N LYS A 29 -1.07 2.21 -8.78
CA LYS A 29 -1.71 3.52 -8.83
C LYS A 29 -2.15 3.86 -10.25
N ASP A 30 -1.26 3.68 -11.22
CA ASP A 30 -1.57 3.95 -12.62
C ASP A 30 -2.71 3.06 -13.10
N PHE A 31 -2.68 1.79 -12.72
CA PHE A 31 -3.71 0.85 -13.10
C PHE A 31 -5.09 1.29 -12.59
N HIS A 32 -5.16 1.68 -11.33
CA HIS A 32 -6.44 2.09 -10.74
C HIS A 32 -6.93 3.41 -11.31
N LEU A 33 -6.03 4.35 -11.56
CA LEU A 33 -6.41 5.61 -12.18
C LEU A 33 -7.01 5.39 -13.56
N ALA A 34 -6.44 4.46 -14.34
CA ALA A 34 -6.96 4.17 -15.65
C ALA A 34 -8.38 3.57 -15.58
N ARG A 35 -8.65 2.73 -14.59
CA ARG A 35 -9.97 2.15 -14.43
C ARG A 35 -11.00 3.18 -14.03
N ILE A 36 -10.62 4.11 -13.16
CA ILE A 36 -11.52 5.19 -12.75
C ILE A 36 -11.83 6.09 -13.95
N ALA A 37 -10.83 6.44 -14.73
CA ALA A 37 -11.02 7.28 -15.91
C ALA A 37 -11.93 6.60 -16.93
N ALA A 38 -11.79 5.29 -17.10
CA ALA A 38 -12.62 4.56 -18.04
C ALA A 38 -14.10 4.63 -17.68
N ALA A 39 -14.41 4.58 -16.37
CA ALA A 39 -15.79 4.68 -15.92
C ALA A 39 -16.35 6.07 -16.12
N GLU A 40 -15.52 7.10 -15.90
CA GLU A 40 -15.94 8.49 -16.10
C GLU A 40 -16.23 8.77 -17.55
N ASP A 41 -15.65 8.00 -18.44
CA ASP A 41 -15.79 8.19 -19.88
C ASP A 41 -17.01 7.46 -20.44
N GLY A 42 -17.99 7.15 -19.59
CA GLY A 42 -19.23 6.57 -20.03
C GLY A 42 -19.36 5.07 -19.84
N GLY A 43 -18.73 4.54 -18.82
CA GLY A 43 -18.81 3.12 -18.55
C GLY A 43 -20.19 2.67 -18.11
N ASP A 44 -20.48 1.38 -18.26
CA ASP A 44 -21.72 0.79 -17.82
C ASP A 44 -21.67 0.51 -16.32
N ASP A 45 -22.71 -0.15 -15.79
CA ASP A 45 -22.82 -0.43 -14.37
C ASP A 45 -21.64 -1.23 -13.85
N LEU A 46 -21.15 -2.18 -14.63
CA LEU A 46 -20.00 -2.98 -14.24
C LEU A 46 -18.74 -2.11 -14.15
N ALA A 47 -18.53 -1.23 -15.13
CA ALA A 47 -17.39 -0.33 -15.11
C ALA A 47 -17.46 0.61 -13.92
N VAL A 48 -18.65 1.09 -13.56
CA VAL A 48 -18.81 1.95 -12.39
C VAL A 48 -18.47 1.19 -11.11
N ALA A 49 -18.93 -0.06 -10.99
CA ALA A 49 -18.64 -0.87 -9.82
C ALA A 49 -17.15 -1.13 -9.69
N VAL A 50 -16.47 -1.42 -10.81
CA VAL A 50 -15.02 -1.62 -10.81
C VAL A 50 -14.30 -0.35 -10.40
N ALA A 51 -14.79 0.81 -10.88
CA ALA A 51 -14.18 2.09 -10.52
C ALA A 51 -14.29 2.36 -9.02
N HIS A 52 -15.42 2.02 -8.40
CA HIS A 52 -15.56 2.19 -6.95
C HIS A 52 -14.54 1.38 -6.18
N ARG A 53 -14.31 0.13 -6.60
CA ARG A 53 -13.29 -0.69 -5.97
C ARG A 53 -11.90 -0.12 -6.18
N SER A 54 -11.65 0.39 -7.38
CA SER A 54 -10.35 1.00 -7.68
C SER A 54 -10.11 2.26 -6.87
N GLU A 55 -11.16 3.04 -6.59
CA GLU A 55 -11.02 4.22 -5.76
C GLU A 55 -10.58 3.85 -4.35
N ALA A 56 -11.18 2.82 -3.76
CA ALA A 56 -10.79 2.37 -2.43
C ALA A 56 -9.36 1.82 -2.43
N ALA A 57 -9.03 1.03 -3.45
CA ALA A 57 -7.67 0.49 -3.57
C ALA A 57 -6.66 1.59 -3.78
N LEU A 58 -7.03 2.62 -4.57
CA LEU A 58 -6.13 3.73 -4.83
C LEU A 58 -5.80 4.48 -3.54
N GLU A 59 -6.78 4.68 -2.66
CA GLU A 59 -6.51 5.33 -1.39
C GLU A 59 -5.46 4.56 -0.59
N GLU A 60 -5.57 3.24 -0.57
CA GLU A 60 -4.60 2.41 0.15
C GLU A 60 -3.22 2.47 -0.49
N VAL A 61 -3.18 2.44 -1.83
CA VAL A 61 -1.91 2.54 -2.55
C VAL A 61 -1.25 3.88 -2.29
N GLU A 62 -2.03 4.96 -2.33
CA GLU A 62 -1.48 6.29 -2.09
C GLU A 62 -1.02 6.45 -0.65
N ALA A 63 -1.73 5.86 0.30
CA ALA A 63 -1.30 5.88 1.70
C ALA A 63 0.02 5.13 1.87
N ALA A 64 0.19 4.01 1.16
CA ALA A 64 1.44 3.26 1.23
C ALA A 64 2.60 4.07 0.64
N LEU A 65 2.37 4.73 -0.50
CA LEU A 65 3.41 5.57 -1.08
C LEU A 65 3.77 6.73 -0.16
N ALA A 66 2.78 7.32 0.49
CA ALA A 66 3.02 8.39 1.46
C ALA A 66 3.82 7.87 2.65
N ALA A 67 3.54 6.64 3.08
CA ALA A 67 4.29 6.03 4.19
C ALA A 67 5.75 5.82 3.82
N ILE A 68 6.03 5.45 2.57
CA ILE A 68 7.41 5.33 2.11
C ILE A 68 8.11 6.67 2.22
N GLU A 69 7.45 7.74 1.78
CA GLU A 69 8.03 9.08 1.86
C GLU A 69 8.25 9.51 3.31
N ALA A 70 7.35 9.13 4.20
CA ALA A 70 7.44 9.51 5.61
C ALA A 70 8.37 8.60 6.41
N GLY A 71 8.83 7.50 5.84
CA GLY A 71 9.68 6.57 6.55
C GLY A 71 8.94 5.64 7.49
N THR A 72 7.63 5.46 7.29
CA THR A 72 6.82 4.62 8.15
C THR A 72 6.26 3.39 7.45
N TYR A 73 6.64 3.18 6.20
CA TYR A 73 6.16 2.03 5.45
C TYR A 73 6.62 0.73 6.12
N GLY A 74 5.74 -0.27 6.12
CA GLY A 74 6.07 -1.57 6.71
C GLY A 74 5.79 -1.65 8.20
N VAL A 75 5.18 -0.63 8.78
CA VAL A 75 4.80 -0.62 10.19
C VAL A 75 3.29 -0.71 10.27
N CYS A 76 2.79 -1.68 11.04
CA CYS A 76 1.35 -1.83 11.24
C CYS A 76 0.78 -0.58 11.90
N THR A 77 -0.26 -0.01 11.33
CA THR A 77 -0.87 1.19 11.88
C THR A 77 -1.63 0.91 13.16
N ALA A 78 -2.03 -0.33 13.38
CA ALA A 78 -2.83 -0.69 14.56
C ALA A 78 -1.96 -1.02 15.77
N CYS A 79 -0.92 -1.83 15.60
CA CYS A 79 -0.12 -2.28 16.74
C CYS A 79 1.31 -1.74 16.73
N LYS A 80 1.69 -1.02 15.67
CA LYS A 80 3.01 -0.39 15.54
C LYS A 80 4.16 -1.39 15.43
N GLN A 81 3.85 -2.65 15.15
CA GLN A 81 4.87 -3.67 14.94
C GLN A 81 5.18 -3.80 13.46
N PRO A 82 6.36 -4.32 13.11
CA PRO A 82 6.70 -4.48 11.69
C PRO A 82 5.75 -5.46 11.00
N VAL A 83 5.41 -5.14 9.76
CA VAL A 83 4.69 -6.07 8.90
C VAL A 83 5.72 -6.97 8.24
N SER A 84 5.43 -8.25 8.12
CA SER A 84 6.39 -9.18 7.53
C SER A 84 6.66 -8.86 6.06
N ILE A 85 7.86 -9.16 5.59
CA ILE A 85 8.22 -8.95 4.20
C ILE A 85 7.31 -9.76 3.29
N GLU A 86 7.01 -10.99 3.67
CA GLU A 86 6.12 -11.84 2.86
C GLU A 86 4.76 -11.19 2.66
N ARG A 87 4.23 -10.58 3.71
CA ARG A 87 2.94 -9.93 3.60
C ARG A 87 3.01 -8.67 2.73
N LEU A 88 4.09 -7.91 2.86
CA LEU A 88 4.28 -6.72 2.03
C LEU A 88 4.44 -7.10 0.57
N GLU A 89 5.13 -8.19 0.29
CA GLU A 89 5.28 -8.64 -1.10
C GLU A 89 3.97 -9.16 -1.67
N ALA A 90 3.14 -9.76 -0.83
CA ALA A 90 1.83 -10.21 -1.28
C ALA A 90 0.85 -9.06 -1.44
N ILE A 91 0.89 -8.10 -0.51
CA ILE A 91 -0.03 -6.97 -0.48
C ILE A 91 0.77 -5.70 -0.20
N PRO A 92 1.39 -5.11 -1.23
CA PRO A 92 2.27 -3.95 -0.98
C PRO A 92 1.57 -2.76 -0.36
N HIS A 93 0.27 -2.64 -0.53
CA HIS A 93 -0.48 -1.52 0.01
C HIS A 93 -1.04 -1.79 1.40
N THR A 94 -0.69 -2.92 2.03
CA THR A 94 -1.24 -3.21 3.35
C THR A 94 -0.70 -2.24 4.38
N GLN A 95 -1.55 -1.88 5.33
CA GLN A 95 -1.17 -1.03 6.44
C GLN A 95 -1.27 -1.76 7.77
N MET A 96 -1.58 -3.05 7.75
CA MET A 96 -1.77 -3.84 8.94
C MET A 96 -1.03 -5.16 8.83
N CYS A 97 -0.49 -5.61 9.95
CA CYS A 97 0.11 -6.95 9.99
C CYS A 97 -1.00 -8.00 9.92
N ALA A 98 -0.59 -9.24 9.64
CA ALA A 98 -1.57 -10.31 9.45
C ALA A 98 -2.45 -10.50 10.68
N ARG A 99 -1.84 -10.41 11.88
CA ARG A 99 -2.58 -10.60 13.10
C ARG A 99 -3.64 -9.52 13.32
N CYS A 100 -3.28 -8.27 13.10
CA CYS A 100 -4.24 -7.19 13.28
C CYS A 100 -5.33 -7.22 12.21
N ALA A 101 -4.97 -7.57 10.99
CA ALA A 101 -5.97 -7.69 9.93
C ALA A 101 -6.96 -8.80 10.25
N THR A 102 -6.48 -9.94 10.77
CA THR A 102 -7.34 -11.04 11.16
C THR A 102 -8.24 -10.65 12.32
N ASN A 103 -7.69 -10.00 13.34
CA ASN A 103 -8.47 -9.58 14.49
C ASN A 103 -9.56 -8.61 14.09
N ARG A 104 -9.24 -7.69 13.20
CA ARG A 104 -10.22 -6.73 12.72
C ARG A 104 -11.36 -7.42 12.00
N SER A 105 -11.03 -8.38 11.15
CA SER A 105 -12.03 -9.11 10.39
C SER A 105 -12.88 -10.00 11.28
N GLY A 106 -12.28 -10.58 12.30
CA GLY A 106 -12.96 -11.49 13.19
C GLY A 106 -13.68 -10.80 14.32
N GLY A 107 -13.36 -9.55 14.53
CA GLY A 107 -13.88 -8.81 15.66
C GLY A 107 -15.19 -8.25 15.49
#